data_121c559c1bbd8248696b47809591bc75
#
_entry.id   121c559c1bbd8248696b47809591bc75
#
_cell.length_a   1.000
_cell.length_b   1.000
_cell.length_c   1.000
_cell.angle_alpha   90.00
_cell.angle_beta   90.00
_cell.angle_gamma   90.00
#
_symmetry.space_group_name_H-M   'P 1'
#
loop_
_entity.id
_entity.type
_entity.pdbx_description
1 polymer ?
#
loop_
_entity_poly.entity_id
_entity_poly.type
_entity_poly.pdbx_seq_one_letter_code
_entity_poly.pdbx_strand_id
1 'polypeptide(L)'
;MKRILYLVCMAIIFIACHKNNDEVSQPDPNKPTPLYGITIDDSWDKTGVTVQQIVSAIKAMPVKPTVRIVMSDSIAIADYKPLFSAVHQVAYVMATPADSEDMIKYTNVDSYVKRFQDSYKELSAYTDFWEVGNEINGEGWMGDDPQFIADKAYGAYKFIRSKNAKTVLVSYYFKPDDQKVTMEDWLKRYIPEDMKKQLDYVLVSYYEDDNGNYQPNWQEVFNNLESIFPSVKLGIGECGNNDYKKYSVQSKVERAKHYYSMPKYVKNYVGGYFWWYWVQDCVPHQNSEVFKAINNSLVK
;
A
#
# COMPACT_ATOMS: atom_id res chain seq x y z
N MET A 1 0.96 20.61 -90.66
CA MET A 1 1.49 20.97 -89.36
C MET A 1 0.82 20.10 -88.31
N LYS A 2 1.49 19.00 -87.86
CA LYS A 2 0.97 18.06 -86.89
C LYS A 2 1.69 18.36 -85.55
N ARG A 3 0.93 18.76 -84.53
CA ARG A 3 1.44 18.91 -83.13
C ARG A 3 1.37 17.56 -82.43
N ILE A 4 2.53 17.06 -82.04
CA ILE A 4 2.67 15.85 -81.18
C ILE A 4 2.61 16.30 -79.73
N LEU A 5 1.65 15.76 -78.99
CA LEU A 5 1.44 15.99 -77.55
C LEU A 5 2.17 14.88 -76.79
N TYR A 6 3.22 15.22 -76.05
CA TYR A 6 3.88 14.27 -75.15
C TYR A 6 3.15 14.22 -73.81
N LEU A 7 2.59 13.07 -73.49
CA LEU A 7 2.03 12.76 -72.20
C LEU A 7 3.17 12.27 -71.30
N VAL A 8 3.52 13.04 -70.25
CA VAL A 8 4.45 12.61 -69.19
C VAL A 8 3.64 11.94 -68.10
N CYS A 9 3.74 10.61 -68.00
CA CYS A 9 3.21 9.87 -66.88
C CYS A 9 4.14 10.03 -65.64
N MET A 10 3.71 10.81 -64.68
CA MET A 10 4.34 10.85 -63.36
C MET A 10 3.84 9.68 -62.51
N ALA A 11 4.69 8.68 -62.26
CA ALA A 11 4.44 7.61 -61.34
C ALA A 11 4.69 8.13 -59.92
N ILE A 12 3.63 8.32 -59.15
CA ILE A 12 3.73 8.64 -57.71
C ILE A 12 3.93 7.33 -56.98
N ILE A 13 5.13 7.12 -56.45
CA ILE A 13 5.46 6.02 -55.55
C ILE A 13 4.95 6.41 -54.16
N PHE A 14 3.84 5.81 -53.72
CA PHE A 14 3.41 5.88 -52.34
C PHE A 14 4.31 4.97 -51.48
N ILE A 15 5.26 5.55 -50.77
CA ILE A 15 5.95 4.87 -49.69
C ILE A 15 4.98 4.83 -48.51
N ALA A 16 4.36 3.66 -48.28
CA ALA A 16 3.57 3.39 -47.09
C ALA A 16 4.55 3.26 -45.91
N CYS A 17 4.74 4.34 -45.16
CA CYS A 17 5.30 4.25 -43.80
C CYS A 17 4.32 3.48 -42.92
N HIS A 18 4.62 2.21 -42.65
CA HIS A 18 4.03 1.48 -41.55
C HIS A 18 4.54 2.16 -40.24
N LYS A 19 3.74 3.05 -39.68
CA LYS A 19 3.87 3.40 -38.27
C LYS A 19 3.39 2.19 -37.49
N ASN A 20 4.31 1.47 -36.84
CA ASN A 20 3.98 0.62 -35.72
C ASN A 20 3.43 1.55 -34.65
N ASN A 21 2.13 1.67 -34.59
CA ASN A 21 1.44 2.17 -33.42
C ASN A 21 1.54 1.04 -32.38
N ASP A 22 2.58 1.05 -31.58
CA ASP A 22 2.51 0.47 -30.26
C ASP A 22 1.47 1.30 -29.50
N GLU A 23 0.20 0.95 -29.67
CA GLU A 23 -0.87 1.39 -28.79
C GLU A 23 -0.48 0.90 -27.39
N VAL A 24 0.08 1.80 -26.59
CA VAL A 24 0.12 1.63 -25.15
C VAL A 24 -1.34 1.49 -24.73
N SER A 25 -1.80 0.25 -24.59
CA SER A 25 -3.15 -0.05 -24.15
C SER A 25 -3.40 0.72 -22.86
N GLN A 26 -4.37 1.63 -22.88
CA GLN A 26 -4.83 2.30 -21.65
C GLN A 26 -5.14 1.23 -20.61
N PRO A 27 -4.66 1.38 -19.37
CA PRO A 27 -4.96 0.42 -18.31
C PRO A 27 -6.47 0.25 -18.20
N ASP A 28 -6.96 -0.99 -18.27
CA ASP A 28 -8.36 -1.29 -18.01
C ASP A 28 -8.71 -0.79 -16.59
N PRO A 29 -9.62 0.20 -16.43
CA PRO A 29 -9.97 0.74 -15.12
C PRO A 29 -10.58 -0.32 -14.18
N ASN A 30 -11.06 -1.44 -14.74
CA ASN A 30 -11.63 -2.56 -13.99
C ASN A 30 -10.58 -3.63 -13.65
N LYS A 31 -9.35 -3.54 -14.18
CA LYS A 31 -8.29 -4.49 -13.86
C LYS A 31 -7.57 -4.02 -12.60
N PRO A 32 -7.46 -4.87 -11.55
CA PRO A 32 -6.70 -4.51 -10.36
C PRO A 32 -5.27 -4.15 -10.75
N THR A 33 -4.86 -2.93 -10.45
CA THR A 33 -3.46 -2.52 -10.60
C THR A 33 -2.66 -3.17 -9.49
N PRO A 34 -1.60 -3.94 -9.78
CA PRO A 34 -0.76 -4.49 -8.74
C PRO A 34 -0.20 -3.38 -7.86
N LEU A 35 -0.23 -3.59 -6.53
CA LEU A 35 0.48 -2.76 -5.58
C LEU A 35 1.85 -3.40 -5.30
N TYR A 36 2.89 -2.59 -5.31
CA TYR A 36 4.23 -2.99 -4.89
C TYR A 36 4.61 -2.12 -3.70
N GLY A 37 4.26 -2.59 -2.51
CA GLY A 37 4.32 -1.81 -1.29
C GLY A 37 5.68 -1.83 -0.61
N ILE A 38 6.06 -0.70 -0.05
CA ILE A 38 7.15 -0.53 0.92
C ILE A 38 6.70 0.46 1.98
N THR A 39 7.28 0.39 3.19
CA THR A 39 6.90 1.27 4.30
C THR A 39 8.05 2.19 4.71
N ILE A 40 7.73 3.45 4.92
CA ILE A 40 8.52 4.39 5.72
C ILE A 40 7.78 4.45 7.06
N ASP A 41 8.33 3.77 8.06
CA ASP A 41 7.73 3.64 9.39
C ASP A 41 7.84 4.93 10.22
N ASP A 42 7.18 4.97 11.35
CA ASP A 42 7.11 6.13 12.24
C ASP A 42 8.43 6.45 12.98
N SER A 43 9.45 5.57 12.82
CA SER A 43 10.77 5.72 13.43
C SER A 43 11.90 6.02 12.42
N TRP A 44 11.58 6.19 11.14
CA TRP A 44 12.57 6.39 10.07
C TRP A 44 13.53 7.57 10.33
N ASP A 45 13.05 8.63 10.94
CA ASP A 45 13.79 9.85 11.27
C ASP A 45 14.92 9.61 12.30
N LYS A 46 14.79 8.56 13.11
CA LYS A 46 15.78 8.14 14.11
C LYS A 46 16.92 7.31 13.51
N THR A 47 16.82 6.93 12.23
CA THR A 47 17.83 6.09 11.56
C THR A 47 19.07 6.86 11.11
N GLY A 48 18.99 8.19 11.01
CA GLY A 48 20.00 9.02 10.38
C GLY A 48 19.98 9.00 8.84
N VAL A 49 19.04 8.28 8.24
CA VAL A 49 18.82 8.23 6.80
C VAL A 49 18.15 9.52 6.33
N THR A 50 18.65 10.09 5.24
CA THR A 50 18.09 11.32 4.66
C THR A 50 16.98 11.02 3.66
N VAL A 51 16.08 11.98 3.44
CA VAL A 51 15.04 11.89 2.41
C VAL A 51 15.64 11.62 1.02
N GLN A 52 16.79 12.19 0.70
CA GLN A 52 17.49 11.97 -0.57
C GLN A 52 17.96 10.53 -0.74
N GLN A 53 18.42 9.88 0.34
CA GLN A 53 18.81 8.46 0.31
C GLN A 53 17.58 7.55 0.11
N ILE A 54 16.47 7.87 0.78
CA ILE A 54 15.18 7.17 0.58
C ILE A 54 14.73 7.28 -0.88
N VAL A 55 14.68 8.50 -1.44
CA VAL A 55 14.29 8.74 -2.84
C VAL A 55 15.24 8.03 -3.82
N SER A 56 16.55 8.02 -3.52
CA SER A 56 17.53 7.28 -4.34
C SER A 56 17.25 5.78 -4.35
N ALA A 57 16.92 5.19 -3.21
CA ALA A 57 16.58 3.78 -3.11
C ALA A 57 15.26 3.46 -3.85
N ILE A 58 14.23 4.30 -3.71
CA ILE A 58 12.96 4.14 -4.45
C ILE A 58 13.19 4.20 -5.96
N LYS A 59 14.00 5.14 -6.46
CA LYS A 59 14.33 5.24 -7.89
C LYS A 59 15.09 4.03 -8.45
N ALA A 60 15.80 3.30 -7.59
CA ALA A 60 16.52 2.09 -7.96
C ALA A 60 15.63 0.83 -8.01
N MET A 61 14.36 0.91 -7.62
CA MET A 61 13.41 -0.18 -7.75
C MET A 61 13.02 -0.40 -9.23
N PRO A 62 12.80 -1.65 -9.66
CA PRO A 62 12.46 -1.98 -11.06
C PRO A 62 11.03 -1.58 -11.44
N VAL A 63 10.20 -1.26 -10.47
CA VAL A 63 8.79 -0.85 -10.63
C VAL A 63 8.51 0.40 -9.81
N LYS A 64 7.53 1.20 -10.21
CA LYS A 64 7.06 2.33 -9.39
C LYS A 64 6.30 1.78 -8.17
N PRO A 65 6.84 1.90 -6.93
CA PRO A 65 6.17 1.35 -5.75
C PRO A 65 5.04 2.23 -5.26
N THR A 66 4.23 1.67 -4.35
CA THR A 66 3.40 2.43 -3.43
C THR A 66 4.13 2.50 -2.09
N VAL A 67 4.45 3.69 -1.65
CA VAL A 67 5.12 3.95 -0.37
C VAL A 67 4.09 4.30 0.68
N ARG A 68 3.96 3.44 1.68
CA ARG A 68 3.18 3.71 2.88
C ARG A 68 4.03 4.55 3.83
N ILE A 69 3.56 5.74 4.21
CA ILE A 69 4.23 6.62 5.16
C ILE A 69 3.41 6.65 6.43
N VAL A 70 3.93 6.04 7.49
CA VAL A 70 3.31 6.00 8.80
C VAL A 70 3.75 7.24 9.58
N MET A 71 2.76 8.00 10.05
CA MET A 71 2.99 9.30 10.67
C MET A 71 2.97 9.16 12.20
N SER A 72 4.11 9.43 12.84
CA SER A 72 4.18 9.55 14.29
C SER A 72 3.36 10.73 14.82
N ASP A 73 2.79 10.60 15.99
CA ASP A 73 2.13 11.70 16.70
C ASP A 73 3.12 12.71 17.31
N SER A 74 4.40 12.30 17.44
CA SER A 74 5.48 13.14 17.95
C SER A 74 6.04 14.14 16.93
N ILE A 75 5.70 13.99 15.63
CA ILE A 75 6.15 14.86 14.55
C ILE A 75 4.95 15.70 14.06
N ALA A 76 5.14 17.01 13.94
CA ALA A 76 4.09 17.86 13.42
C ALA A 76 3.73 17.49 11.97
N ILE A 77 2.44 17.49 11.63
CA ILE A 77 1.94 17.08 10.31
C ILE A 77 2.64 17.86 9.18
N ALA A 78 2.85 19.18 9.38
CA ALA A 78 3.50 20.02 8.39
C ALA A 78 4.96 19.61 8.11
N ASP A 79 5.65 19.01 9.07
CA ASP A 79 7.04 18.58 8.94
C ASP A 79 7.20 17.34 8.07
N TYR A 80 6.11 16.60 7.81
CA TYR A 80 6.08 15.51 6.83
C TYR A 80 6.09 15.99 5.37
N LYS A 81 5.73 17.23 5.09
CA LYS A 81 5.56 17.74 3.73
C LYS A 81 6.78 17.57 2.83
N PRO A 82 8.03 17.82 3.28
CA PRO A 82 9.22 17.55 2.47
C PRO A 82 9.37 16.08 2.07
N LEU A 83 9.12 15.15 3.00
CA LEU A 83 9.16 13.72 2.73
C LEU A 83 8.09 13.31 1.71
N PHE A 84 6.83 13.63 1.98
CA PHE A 84 5.70 13.31 1.09
C PHE A 84 5.91 13.86 -0.31
N SER A 85 6.28 15.15 -0.43
CA SER A 85 6.54 15.79 -1.72
C SER A 85 7.67 15.11 -2.50
N ALA A 86 8.77 14.76 -1.84
CA ALA A 86 9.92 14.13 -2.50
C ALA A 86 9.59 12.68 -2.94
N VAL A 87 8.90 11.92 -2.10
CA VAL A 87 8.50 10.53 -2.40
C VAL A 87 7.45 10.50 -3.51
N HIS A 88 6.47 11.40 -3.51
CA HIS A 88 5.41 11.44 -4.52
C HIS A 88 5.94 11.68 -5.95
N GLN A 89 7.12 12.29 -6.11
CA GLN A 89 7.76 12.45 -7.41
C GLN A 89 8.22 11.12 -8.04
N VAL A 90 8.42 10.09 -7.22
CA VAL A 90 9.05 8.81 -7.65
C VAL A 90 8.21 7.57 -7.34
N ALA A 91 7.15 7.71 -6.55
CA ALA A 91 6.28 6.64 -6.08
C ALA A 91 4.82 7.08 -6.04
N TYR A 92 3.91 6.14 -5.81
CA TYR A 92 2.59 6.45 -5.24
C TYR A 92 2.72 6.55 -3.73
N VAL A 93 1.92 7.39 -3.09
CA VAL A 93 2.01 7.60 -1.64
C VAL A 93 0.71 7.18 -0.96
N MET A 94 0.83 6.33 0.06
CA MET A 94 -0.22 6.00 1.01
C MET A 94 0.09 6.67 2.34
N ALA A 95 -0.76 7.57 2.79
CA ALA A 95 -0.65 8.17 4.11
C ALA A 95 -1.35 7.31 5.16
N THR A 96 -0.65 7.05 6.27
CA THR A 96 -1.20 6.46 7.50
C THR A 96 -1.12 7.51 8.60
N PRO A 97 -2.16 8.36 8.77
CA PRO A 97 -2.12 9.48 9.71
C PRO A 97 -1.98 9.08 11.18
N ALA A 98 -2.45 7.88 11.54
CA ALA A 98 -2.33 7.32 12.89
C ALA A 98 -2.00 5.83 12.78
N ASP A 99 -0.93 5.43 13.45
CA ASP A 99 -0.57 4.02 13.58
C ASP A 99 -1.56 3.28 14.52
N SER A 100 -1.53 1.95 14.50
CA SER A 100 -2.42 1.12 15.32
C SER A 100 -2.30 1.44 16.81
N GLU A 101 -1.07 1.53 17.33
CA GLU A 101 -0.80 1.85 18.74
C GLU A 101 -1.20 3.29 19.13
N ASP A 102 -1.28 4.19 18.15
CA ASP A 102 -1.69 5.57 18.39
C ASP A 102 -3.21 5.74 18.47
N MET A 103 -3.99 4.78 17.97
CA MET A 103 -5.46 4.91 17.94
C MET A 103 -6.06 5.04 19.34
N ILE A 104 -5.49 4.41 20.37
CA ILE A 104 -5.96 4.50 21.75
C ILE A 104 -5.87 5.93 22.34
N LYS A 105 -4.95 6.76 21.82
CA LYS A 105 -4.75 8.15 22.26
C LYS A 105 -5.93 9.06 21.88
N TYR A 106 -6.73 8.68 20.88
CA TYR A 106 -7.90 9.42 20.46
C TYR A 106 -9.13 9.00 21.28
N THR A 107 -9.49 9.82 22.27
CA THR A 107 -10.53 9.51 23.27
C THR A 107 -11.95 9.68 22.76
N ASN A 108 -12.13 10.20 21.54
CA ASN A 108 -13.44 10.29 20.85
C ASN A 108 -13.24 10.24 19.33
N VAL A 109 -14.33 9.97 18.61
CA VAL A 109 -14.31 9.86 17.14
C VAL A 109 -13.86 11.16 16.48
N ASP A 110 -14.33 12.31 16.99
CA ASP A 110 -14.04 13.61 16.39
C ASP A 110 -12.54 13.94 16.43
N SER A 111 -11.85 13.58 17.52
CA SER A 111 -10.39 13.78 17.64
C SER A 111 -9.61 12.93 16.63
N TYR A 112 -10.03 11.70 16.40
CA TYR A 112 -9.45 10.84 15.37
C TYR A 112 -9.69 11.40 13.95
N VAL A 113 -10.94 11.78 13.66
CA VAL A 113 -11.30 12.41 12.39
C VAL A 113 -10.54 13.71 12.16
N LYS A 114 -10.32 14.50 13.22
CA LYS A 114 -9.54 15.76 13.17
C LYS A 114 -8.12 15.51 12.70
N ARG A 115 -7.46 14.42 13.15
CA ARG A 115 -6.12 14.02 12.67
C ARG A 115 -6.11 13.85 11.15
N PHE A 116 -7.15 13.21 10.59
CA PHE A 116 -7.31 13.04 9.14
C PHE A 116 -7.59 14.36 8.41
N GLN A 117 -8.40 15.23 8.99
CA GLN A 117 -8.68 16.55 8.43
C GLN A 117 -7.42 17.40 8.33
N ASP A 118 -6.62 17.42 9.38
CA ASP A 118 -5.37 18.17 9.42
C ASP A 118 -4.32 17.59 8.48
N SER A 119 -4.18 16.26 8.45
CA SER A 119 -3.29 15.57 7.51
C SER A 119 -3.69 15.80 6.05
N TYR A 120 -4.98 15.71 5.75
CA TYR A 120 -5.49 15.96 4.40
C TYR A 120 -5.21 17.41 3.95
N LYS A 121 -5.42 18.38 4.82
CA LYS A 121 -5.16 19.78 4.53
C LYS A 121 -3.72 20.04 4.12
N GLU A 122 -2.75 19.43 4.81
CA GLU A 122 -1.31 19.66 4.57
C GLU A 122 -0.73 18.79 3.47
N LEU A 123 -1.23 17.54 3.29
CA LEU A 123 -0.54 16.49 2.55
C LEU A 123 -1.30 15.96 1.32
N SER A 124 -2.57 16.36 1.10
CA SER A 124 -3.40 15.79 0.03
C SER A 124 -2.84 15.97 -1.38
N ALA A 125 -2.06 17.02 -1.62
CA ALA A 125 -1.40 17.24 -2.91
C ALA A 125 -0.31 16.18 -3.23
N TYR A 126 0.13 15.40 -2.23
CA TYR A 126 1.21 14.43 -2.33
C TYR A 126 0.76 13.02 -1.89
N THR A 127 -0.55 12.77 -1.81
CA THR A 127 -1.12 11.51 -1.27
C THR A 127 -2.12 10.91 -2.24
N ASP A 128 -1.87 9.67 -2.65
CA ASP A 128 -2.74 8.91 -3.57
C ASP A 128 -3.76 8.03 -2.83
N PHE A 129 -3.40 7.57 -1.61
CA PHE A 129 -4.21 6.67 -0.79
C PHE A 129 -4.20 7.11 0.67
N TRP A 130 -5.31 6.89 1.37
CA TRP A 130 -5.48 7.22 2.79
C TRP A 130 -5.85 5.98 3.57
N GLU A 131 -4.99 5.53 4.44
CA GLU A 131 -5.24 4.43 5.34
C GLU A 131 -6.06 4.93 6.52
N VAL A 132 -7.35 4.61 6.52
CA VAL A 132 -8.34 5.14 7.48
C VAL A 132 -8.38 4.38 8.81
N GLY A 133 -7.69 3.26 8.88
CA GLY A 133 -7.47 2.47 10.08
C GLY A 133 -6.40 1.43 9.83
N ASN A 134 -5.39 1.37 10.71
CA ASN A 134 -4.33 0.38 10.70
C ASN A 134 -4.61 -0.70 11.72
N GLU A 135 -4.48 -1.98 11.32
CA GLU A 135 -4.64 -3.17 12.17
C GLU A 135 -5.90 -3.16 13.05
N ILE A 136 -7.00 -2.69 12.46
CA ILE A 136 -8.22 -2.22 13.11
C ILE A 136 -8.87 -3.21 14.09
N ASN A 137 -8.55 -4.50 13.99
CA ASN A 137 -9.02 -5.55 14.90
C ASN A 137 -8.04 -5.90 16.02
N GLY A 138 -7.02 -5.08 16.23
CA GLY A 138 -5.99 -5.23 17.25
C GLY A 138 -6.48 -4.84 18.65
N GLU A 139 -7.51 -5.55 19.15
CA GLU A 139 -7.99 -5.38 20.51
C GLU A 139 -6.85 -5.53 21.53
N GLY A 140 -6.83 -4.67 22.53
CA GLY A 140 -5.77 -4.62 23.53
C GLY A 140 -4.82 -3.45 23.30
N TRP A 141 -4.09 -3.38 22.19
CA TRP A 141 -3.23 -2.21 21.93
C TRP A 141 -4.01 -1.01 21.36
N MET A 142 -5.15 -1.23 20.70
CA MET A 142 -6.03 -0.18 20.20
C MET A 142 -7.15 0.22 21.16
N GLY A 143 -7.29 -0.49 22.30
CA GLY A 143 -8.39 -0.38 23.25
C GLY A 143 -9.30 -1.61 23.23
N ASP A 144 -10.18 -1.70 24.24
CA ASP A 144 -11.03 -2.89 24.48
C ASP A 144 -12.46 -2.77 23.92
N ASP A 145 -12.80 -1.66 23.25
CA ASP A 145 -14.11 -1.43 22.65
C ASP A 145 -14.02 -1.50 21.12
N PRO A 146 -14.34 -2.65 20.52
CA PRO A 146 -14.23 -2.84 19.08
C PRO A 146 -15.20 -1.96 18.28
N GLN A 147 -16.38 -1.62 18.84
CA GLN A 147 -17.30 -0.71 18.17
C GLN A 147 -16.71 0.72 18.12
N PHE A 148 -16.11 1.18 19.20
CA PHE A 148 -15.48 2.50 19.25
C PHE A 148 -14.27 2.60 18.30
N ILE A 149 -13.48 1.53 18.18
CA ILE A 149 -12.39 1.44 17.19
C ILE A 149 -12.96 1.57 15.76
N ALA A 150 -14.01 0.78 15.46
CA ALA A 150 -14.67 0.82 14.15
C ALA A 150 -15.29 2.20 13.86
N ASP A 151 -15.89 2.85 14.84
CA ASP A 151 -16.51 4.18 14.70
C ASP A 151 -15.47 5.26 14.36
N LYS A 152 -14.26 5.19 14.95
CA LYS A 152 -13.14 6.08 14.60
C LYS A 152 -12.75 5.91 13.13
N ALA A 153 -12.49 4.68 12.70
CA ALA A 153 -12.11 4.38 11.31
C ALA A 153 -13.23 4.75 10.33
N TYR A 154 -14.48 4.50 10.69
CA TYR A 154 -15.64 4.89 9.88
C TYR A 154 -15.78 6.41 9.76
N GLY A 155 -15.51 7.15 10.83
CA GLY A 155 -15.46 8.61 10.80
C GLY A 155 -14.40 9.13 9.82
N ALA A 156 -13.17 8.60 9.92
CA ALA A 156 -12.09 8.92 9.00
C ALA A 156 -12.41 8.53 7.55
N TYR A 157 -12.98 7.34 7.35
CA TYR A 157 -13.45 6.87 6.04
C TYR A 157 -14.45 7.85 5.42
N LYS A 158 -15.51 8.23 6.15
CA LYS A 158 -16.51 9.19 5.65
C LYS A 158 -15.88 10.53 5.24
N PHE A 159 -14.96 11.03 6.05
CA PHE A 159 -14.26 12.26 5.74
C PHE A 159 -13.44 12.14 4.44
N ILE A 160 -12.59 11.11 4.30
CA ILE A 160 -11.74 10.90 3.11
C ILE A 160 -12.59 10.66 1.86
N ARG A 161 -13.66 9.87 1.96
CA ARG A 161 -14.61 9.66 0.85
C ARG A 161 -15.29 10.97 0.42
N SER A 162 -15.62 11.85 1.36
CA SER A 162 -16.20 13.19 1.04
C SER A 162 -15.26 14.06 0.19
N LYS A 163 -13.97 13.73 0.18
CA LYS A 163 -12.93 14.39 -0.64
C LYS A 163 -12.69 13.68 -1.97
N ASN A 164 -13.47 12.64 -2.28
CA ASN A 164 -13.28 11.79 -3.46
C ASN A 164 -11.87 11.17 -3.54
N ALA A 165 -11.26 10.89 -2.37
CA ALA A 165 -9.94 10.29 -2.26
C ALA A 165 -10.05 8.79 -1.97
N LYS A 166 -9.00 8.03 -2.32
CA LYS A 166 -8.98 6.56 -2.17
C LYS A 166 -8.72 6.18 -0.73
N THR A 167 -9.46 5.17 -0.26
CA THR A 167 -9.47 4.68 1.12
C THR A 167 -8.88 3.28 1.22
N VAL A 168 -8.08 3.06 2.25
CA VAL A 168 -7.46 1.78 2.59
C VAL A 168 -7.80 1.45 4.03
N LEU A 169 -8.16 0.19 4.29
CA LEU A 169 -8.31 -0.35 5.63
C LEU A 169 -7.32 -1.51 5.79
N VAL A 170 -6.60 -1.54 6.90
CA VAL A 170 -5.68 -2.63 7.23
C VAL A 170 -6.21 -3.37 8.45
N SER A 171 -6.25 -4.70 8.40
CA SER A 171 -6.57 -5.59 9.51
C SER A 171 -5.39 -6.49 9.84
N TYR A 172 -5.27 -6.94 11.08
CA TYR A 172 -4.24 -7.86 11.52
C TYR A 172 -4.74 -9.29 11.51
N TYR A 173 -3.97 -10.23 10.95
CA TYR A 173 -4.27 -11.65 11.04
C TYR A 173 -3.54 -12.27 12.23
N PHE A 174 -4.30 -12.82 13.17
CA PHE A 174 -3.77 -13.63 14.26
C PHE A 174 -3.82 -15.10 13.89
N LYS A 175 -2.86 -15.88 14.37
CA LYS A 175 -2.98 -17.32 14.25
C LYS A 175 -4.23 -17.82 14.99
N PRO A 176 -4.85 -18.91 14.56
CA PRO A 176 -5.92 -19.56 15.32
C PRO A 176 -5.50 -19.76 16.79
N ASP A 177 -6.43 -19.62 17.71
CA ASP A 177 -6.29 -19.75 19.19
C ASP A 177 -5.63 -18.55 19.92
N ASP A 178 -5.04 -17.60 19.24
CA ASP A 178 -4.46 -16.38 19.87
C ASP A 178 -5.42 -15.18 19.88
N GLN A 179 -6.64 -15.35 19.41
CA GLN A 179 -7.62 -14.26 19.32
C GLN A 179 -8.98 -14.67 19.90
N LYS A 180 -9.67 -13.73 20.55
CA LYS A 180 -11.04 -13.94 21.05
C LYS A 180 -12.06 -13.93 19.90
N VAL A 181 -11.82 -13.12 18.89
CA VAL A 181 -12.66 -12.94 17.71
C VAL A 181 -11.76 -12.99 16.49
N THR A 182 -12.11 -13.82 15.51
CA THR A 182 -11.32 -13.91 14.27
C THR A 182 -11.33 -12.59 13.52
N MET A 183 -10.30 -12.30 12.74
CA MET A 183 -10.23 -11.10 11.90
C MET A 183 -11.51 -10.96 11.04
N GLU A 184 -11.94 -12.04 10.43
CA GLU A 184 -13.12 -12.07 9.55
C GLU A 184 -14.42 -11.79 10.30
N ASP A 185 -14.57 -12.37 11.49
CA ASP A 185 -15.77 -12.12 12.32
C ASP A 185 -15.79 -10.70 12.87
N TRP A 186 -14.61 -10.16 13.23
CA TRP A 186 -14.48 -8.77 13.63
C TRP A 186 -14.91 -7.82 12.50
N LEU A 187 -14.39 -8.02 11.30
CA LEU A 187 -14.71 -7.23 10.12
C LEU A 187 -16.20 -7.34 9.73
N LYS A 188 -16.79 -8.54 9.83
CA LYS A 188 -18.23 -8.75 9.60
C LYS A 188 -19.10 -7.99 10.59
N ARG A 189 -18.72 -7.99 11.89
CA ARG A 189 -19.54 -7.43 12.97
C ARG A 189 -19.49 -5.90 13.02
N TYR A 190 -18.30 -5.32 12.91
CA TYR A 190 -18.09 -3.93 13.29
C TYR A 190 -17.92 -2.99 12.10
N ILE A 191 -17.50 -3.46 10.92
CA ILE A 191 -17.40 -2.59 9.74
C ILE A 191 -18.79 -2.36 9.13
N PRO A 192 -19.22 -1.09 8.96
CA PRO A 192 -20.51 -0.76 8.35
C PRO A 192 -20.65 -1.25 6.90
N GLU A 193 -21.85 -1.62 6.50
CA GLU A 193 -22.14 -2.21 5.20
C GLU A 193 -21.84 -1.30 4.00
N ASP A 194 -21.99 0.00 4.14
CA ASP A 194 -21.61 0.98 3.12
C ASP A 194 -20.09 1.06 2.98
N MET A 195 -19.35 0.99 4.07
CA MET A 195 -17.90 0.92 4.07
C MET A 195 -17.39 -0.38 3.43
N LYS A 196 -17.98 -1.55 3.77
CA LYS A 196 -17.65 -2.84 3.13
C LYS A 196 -17.79 -2.81 1.61
N LYS A 197 -18.78 -2.09 1.10
CA LYS A 197 -19.08 -2.01 -0.34
C LYS A 197 -18.24 -0.97 -1.10
N GLN A 198 -17.74 0.04 -0.41
CA GLN A 198 -17.18 1.24 -1.05
C GLN A 198 -15.76 1.58 -0.66
N LEU A 199 -15.09 0.80 0.23
CA LEU A 199 -13.64 0.86 0.39
C LEU A 199 -12.95 0.58 -0.94
N ASP A 200 -11.84 1.25 -1.20
CA ASP A 200 -11.03 0.96 -2.38
C ASP A 200 -10.13 -0.24 -2.15
N TYR A 201 -9.57 -0.38 -0.92
CA TYR A 201 -8.66 -1.45 -0.55
C TYR A 201 -8.92 -1.96 0.88
N VAL A 202 -8.79 -3.27 1.06
CA VAL A 202 -8.64 -3.94 2.36
C VAL A 202 -7.38 -4.80 2.31
N LEU A 203 -6.47 -4.54 3.23
CA LEU A 203 -5.17 -5.20 3.27
C LEU A 203 -4.99 -5.90 4.63
N VAL A 204 -4.12 -6.91 4.66
CA VAL A 204 -3.86 -7.72 5.85
C VAL A 204 -2.43 -7.51 6.30
N SER A 205 -2.26 -7.09 7.54
CA SER A 205 -0.97 -7.06 8.24
C SER A 205 -0.70 -8.42 8.89
N TYR A 206 0.53 -8.92 8.77
CA TYR A 206 0.92 -10.19 9.36
C TYR A 206 2.41 -10.29 9.64
N TYR A 207 2.73 -10.72 10.86
CA TYR A 207 4.08 -11.04 11.30
C TYR A 207 4.15 -12.47 11.83
N GLU A 208 4.93 -13.33 11.17
CA GLU A 208 5.10 -14.73 11.56
C GLU A 208 5.73 -14.86 12.96
N ASP A 209 6.68 -13.97 13.27
CA ASP A 209 7.41 -13.93 14.54
C ASP A 209 6.52 -13.57 15.73
N ASP A 210 5.45 -12.81 15.55
CA ASP A 210 4.43 -12.57 16.57
C ASP A 210 3.46 -13.74 16.72
N ASN A 211 3.36 -14.57 15.69
CA ASN A 211 2.42 -15.69 15.61
C ASN A 211 3.09 -17.07 15.73
N GLY A 212 4.26 -17.16 16.40
CA GLY A 212 4.97 -18.42 16.63
C GLY A 212 5.41 -19.13 15.33
N ASN A 213 5.72 -18.37 14.30
CA ASN A 213 6.05 -18.83 12.94
C ASN A 213 4.91 -19.60 12.23
N TYR A 214 3.67 -19.38 12.66
CA TYR A 214 2.51 -19.96 11.98
C TYR A 214 2.43 -19.45 10.53
N GLN A 215 2.07 -20.35 9.61
CA GLN A 215 1.87 -20.01 8.19
C GLN A 215 0.37 -20.05 7.86
N PRO A 216 -0.29 -18.91 7.64
CA PRO A 216 -1.69 -18.87 7.28
C PRO A 216 -1.99 -19.59 5.95
N ASN A 217 -3.16 -20.20 5.87
CA ASN A 217 -3.72 -20.59 4.58
C ASN A 217 -4.22 -19.34 3.84
N TRP A 218 -3.33 -18.63 3.17
CA TRP A 218 -3.64 -17.36 2.51
C TRP A 218 -4.76 -17.48 1.47
N GLN A 219 -4.92 -18.64 0.81
CA GLN A 219 -6.04 -18.85 -0.11
C GLN A 219 -7.38 -18.79 0.62
N GLU A 220 -7.47 -19.38 1.79
CA GLU A 220 -8.67 -19.34 2.63
C GLU A 220 -8.92 -17.96 3.19
N VAL A 221 -7.89 -17.29 3.72
CA VAL A 221 -7.96 -15.92 4.23
C VAL A 221 -8.53 -14.98 3.17
N PHE A 222 -7.97 -15.01 1.95
CA PHE A 222 -8.42 -14.11 0.88
C PHE A 222 -9.78 -14.50 0.31
N ASN A 223 -10.18 -15.78 0.30
CA ASN A 223 -11.53 -16.21 -0.06
C ASN A 223 -12.56 -15.64 0.95
N ASN A 224 -12.25 -15.71 2.25
CA ASN A 224 -13.10 -15.16 3.30
C ASN A 224 -13.23 -13.64 3.17
N LEU A 225 -12.11 -12.93 2.95
CA LEU A 225 -12.14 -11.49 2.73
C LEU A 225 -12.91 -11.10 1.47
N GLU A 226 -12.76 -11.82 0.36
CA GLU A 226 -13.54 -11.57 -0.87
C GLU A 226 -15.05 -11.72 -0.63
N SER A 227 -15.45 -12.66 0.24
CA SER A 227 -16.87 -12.82 0.62
C SER A 227 -17.41 -11.64 1.43
N ILE A 228 -16.58 -10.99 2.26
CA ILE A 228 -16.95 -9.82 3.08
C ILE A 228 -16.88 -8.54 2.25
N PHE A 229 -15.92 -8.44 1.34
CA PHE A 229 -15.59 -7.26 0.54
C PHE A 229 -15.58 -7.56 -0.98
N PRO A 230 -16.71 -7.94 -1.59
CA PRO A 230 -16.72 -8.54 -2.94
C PRO A 230 -16.28 -7.60 -4.07
N SER A 231 -16.32 -6.29 -3.84
CA SER A 231 -15.93 -5.27 -4.84
C SER A 231 -14.65 -4.54 -4.50
N VAL A 232 -14.00 -4.87 -3.38
CA VAL A 232 -12.84 -4.19 -2.84
C VAL A 232 -11.56 -4.90 -3.27
N LYS A 233 -10.49 -4.16 -3.51
CA LYS A 233 -9.17 -4.72 -3.79
C LYS A 233 -8.53 -5.24 -2.52
N LEU A 234 -7.99 -6.47 -2.58
CA LEU A 234 -7.45 -7.19 -1.43
C LEU A 234 -5.95 -7.42 -1.57
N GLY A 235 -5.22 -7.45 -0.46
CA GLY A 235 -3.78 -7.72 -0.48
C GLY A 235 -3.15 -7.77 0.90
N ILE A 236 -1.82 -7.84 0.93
CA ILE A 236 -1.01 -7.77 2.14
C ILE A 236 -0.72 -6.29 2.44
N GLY A 237 -1.07 -5.84 3.64
CA GLY A 237 -0.93 -4.46 4.08
C GLY A 237 0.36 -4.18 4.81
N GLU A 238 0.91 -5.22 5.46
CA GLU A 238 2.14 -5.10 6.22
C GLU A 238 2.78 -6.47 6.40
N CYS A 239 4.09 -6.54 6.23
CA CYS A 239 4.87 -7.73 6.46
C CYS A 239 6.32 -7.38 6.81
N GLY A 240 7.05 -8.33 7.35
CA GLY A 240 8.45 -8.15 7.72
C GLY A 240 8.81 -8.94 8.96
N ASN A 241 9.76 -8.42 9.73
CA ASN A 241 10.05 -8.86 11.07
C ASN A 241 9.55 -7.82 12.07
N ASN A 242 9.06 -8.25 13.22
CA ASN A 242 8.57 -7.35 14.29
C ASN A 242 9.70 -6.56 14.97
N ASP A 243 10.95 -7.02 14.84
CA ASP A 243 12.13 -6.33 15.36
C ASP A 243 13.29 -6.42 14.35
N TYR A 244 13.64 -5.31 13.72
CA TYR A 244 14.69 -5.28 12.68
C TYR A 244 16.09 -5.57 13.23
N LYS A 245 16.34 -5.44 14.54
CA LYS A 245 17.64 -5.70 15.17
C LYS A 245 17.84 -7.16 15.56
N LYS A 246 16.76 -7.87 15.82
CA LYS A 246 16.76 -9.24 16.35
C LYS A 246 17.07 -10.29 15.28
N TYR A 247 16.64 -10.07 14.05
CA TYR A 247 16.69 -11.07 13.00
C TYR A 247 17.88 -10.89 12.05
N SER A 248 18.44 -12.02 11.59
CA SER A 248 19.54 -12.03 10.63
C SER A 248 19.11 -11.50 9.26
N VAL A 249 20.07 -11.00 8.49
CA VAL A 249 19.84 -10.59 7.10
C VAL A 249 19.28 -11.75 6.27
N GLN A 250 19.77 -12.98 6.49
CA GLN A 250 19.29 -14.17 5.78
C GLN A 250 17.80 -14.43 6.06
N SER A 251 17.35 -14.36 7.32
CA SER A 251 15.94 -14.50 7.69
C SER A 251 15.05 -13.44 6.99
N LYS A 252 15.51 -12.19 6.97
CA LYS A 252 14.81 -11.10 6.29
C LYS A 252 14.72 -11.32 4.77
N VAL A 253 15.80 -11.79 4.15
CA VAL A 253 15.84 -12.11 2.72
C VAL A 253 14.85 -13.23 2.36
N GLU A 254 14.79 -14.28 3.16
CA GLU A 254 13.86 -15.41 2.95
C GLU A 254 12.41 -14.94 3.09
N ARG A 255 12.11 -14.15 4.11
CA ARG A 255 10.78 -13.59 4.33
C ARG A 255 10.38 -12.60 3.22
N ALA A 256 11.27 -11.72 2.80
CA ALA A 256 11.02 -10.82 1.69
C ALA A 256 10.72 -11.57 0.39
N LYS A 257 11.48 -12.62 0.09
CA LYS A 257 11.20 -13.50 -1.06
C LYS A 257 9.84 -14.17 -0.95
N HIS A 258 9.47 -14.65 0.25
CA HIS A 258 8.18 -15.29 0.48
C HIS A 258 7.02 -14.34 0.15
N TYR A 259 6.97 -13.17 0.80
CA TYR A 259 5.87 -12.22 0.61
C TYR A 259 5.81 -11.63 -0.79
N TYR A 260 6.92 -11.11 -1.32
CA TYR A 260 6.92 -10.46 -2.63
C TYR A 260 6.82 -11.42 -3.82
N SER A 261 6.76 -12.73 -3.57
CA SER A 261 6.48 -13.77 -4.59
C SER A 261 5.14 -14.48 -4.40
N MET A 262 4.29 -14.02 -3.48
CA MET A 262 2.97 -14.59 -3.26
C MET A 262 2.13 -14.59 -4.54
N PRO A 263 1.41 -15.69 -4.83
CA PRO A 263 0.53 -15.76 -6.00
C PRO A 263 -0.70 -14.88 -5.82
N LYS A 264 -1.43 -14.67 -6.89
CA LYS A 264 -2.74 -14.05 -6.85
C LYS A 264 -3.77 -15.05 -6.32
N TYR A 265 -4.31 -14.82 -5.13
CA TYR A 265 -5.24 -15.74 -4.46
C TYR A 265 -6.69 -15.61 -4.97
N VAL A 266 -7.17 -14.37 -5.18
CA VAL A 266 -8.55 -14.08 -5.61
C VAL A 266 -8.54 -13.06 -6.74
N LYS A 267 -9.69 -12.87 -7.42
CA LYS A 267 -9.80 -11.98 -8.58
C LYS A 267 -9.33 -10.56 -8.27
N ASN A 268 -9.70 -10.03 -7.11
CA ASN A 268 -9.41 -8.66 -6.69
C ASN A 268 -8.09 -8.51 -5.91
N TYR A 269 -7.25 -9.57 -5.85
CA TYR A 269 -5.95 -9.51 -5.19
C TYR A 269 -4.98 -8.62 -5.96
N VAL A 270 -4.35 -7.68 -5.27
CA VAL A 270 -3.46 -6.66 -5.86
C VAL A 270 -2.01 -6.73 -5.39
N GLY A 271 -1.64 -7.68 -4.53
CA GLY A 271 -0.29 -7.74 -3.93
C GLY A 271 -0.22 -6.94 -2.64
N GLY A 272 0.51 -5.85 -2.65
CA GLY A 272 0.76 -5.00 -1.48
C GLY A 272 2.14 -5.24 -0.90
N TYR A 273 2.20 -6.00 0.19
CA TYR A 273 3.38 -6.49 0.91
C TYR A 273 3.99 -5.51 1.90
N PHE A 274 4.11 -4.25 1.63
CA PHE A 274 4.51 -3.13 2.50
C PHE A 274 5.49 -3.54 3.61
N TRP A 275 6.75 -3.88 3.22
CA TRP A 275 7.82 -4.26 4.16
C TRP A 275 7.99 -3.20 5.24
N TRP A 276 7.78 -3.57 6.54
CA TRP A 276 7.66 -2.60 7.64
C TRP A 276 8.93 -1.76 7.82
N TYR A 277 10.05 -2.39 8.09
CA TYR A 277 11.32 -1.70 8.32
C TYR A 277 12.12 -1.49 7.03
N TRP A 278 11.44 -1.05 5.94
CA TRP A 278 12.12 -0.93 4.64
C TRP A 278 13.26 0.08 4.67
N VAL A 279 13.15 1.20 5.43
CA VAL A 279 14.23 2.21 5.55
C VAL A 279 15.43 1.60 6.23
N GLN A 280 15.25 0.91 7.35
CA GLN A 280 16.32 0.31 8.15
C GLN A 280 17.00 -0.85 7.43
N ASP A 281 16.26 -1.63 6.68
CA ASP A 281 16.75 -2.84 6.02
C ASP A 281 17.29 -2.59 4.61
N CYS A 282 16.80 -1.54 3.92
CA CYS A 282 17.05 -1.33 2.50
C CYS A 282 17.79 -0.02 2.16
N VAL A 283 17.99 0.89 3.09
CA VAL A 283 18.64 2.19 2.82
C VAL A 283 19.91 2.32 3.67
N PRO A 284 21.10 2.54 3.05
CA PRO A 284 21.36 2.70 1.62
C PRO A 284 21.26 1.37 0.84
N HIS A 285 20.65 1.43 -0.35
CA HIS A 285 20.22 0.23 -1.09
C HIS A 285 21.35 -0.57 -1.77
N GLN A 286 22.50 0.05 -2.02
CA GLN A 286 23.58 -0.53 -2.85
C GLN A 286 24.11 -1.86 -2.30
N ASN A 287 24.18 -2.00 -0.98
CA ASN A 287 24.70 -3.19 -0.31
C ASN A 287 23.63 -3.99 0.44
N SER A 288 22.34 -3.61 0.32
CA SER A 288 21.26 -4.33 1.01
C SER A 288 20.84 -5.59 0.27
N GLU A 289 21.00 -6.75 0.92
CA GLU A 289 20.50 -8.03 0.41
C GLU A 289 18.96 -8.11 0.47
N VAL A 290 18.32 -7.45 1.43
CA VAL A 290 16.87 -7.37 1.54
C VAL A 290 16.29 -6.56 0.39
N PHE A 291 16.89 -5.41 0.06
CA PHE A 291 16.52 -4.62 -1.11
C PHE A 291 16.61 -5.43 -2.41
N LYS A 292 17.71 -6.18 -2.60
CA LYS A 292 17.88 -7.06 -3.77
C LYS A 292 16.83 -8.17 -3.80
N ALA A 293 16.51 -8.77 -2.64
CA ALA A 293 15.52 -9.83 -2.55
C ALA A 293 14.12 -9.35 -2.94
N ILE A 294 13.68 -8.19 -2.41
CA ILE A 294 12.42 -7.54 -2.77
C ILE A 294 12.37 -7.30 -4.29
N ASN A 295 13.36 -6.60 -4.83
CA ASN A 295 13.35 -6.20 -6.23
C ASN A 295 13.40 -7.37 -7.21
N ASN A 296 14.18 -8.42 -6.92
CA ASN A 296 14.24 -9.62 -7.74
C ASN A 296 12.90 -10.41 -7.74
N SER A 297 12.07 -10.26 -6.71
CA SER A 297 10.76 -10.88 -6.64
C SER A 297 9.68 -10.11 -7.41
N LEU A 298 9.89 -8.81 -7.66
CA LEU A 298 8.94 -7.94 -8.38
C LEU A 298 9.00 -8.07 -9.91
N VAL A 299 10.06 -8.64 -10.49
CA VAL A 299 10.31 -8.73 -11.94
C VAL A 299 10.14 -10.14 -12.50
N LYS A 300 9.42 -11.02 -11.80
CA LYS A 300 9.18 -12.40 -12.25
C LYS A 300 7.90 -12.54 -13.06
#